data_f5e85c19ff87fe585c82c3b8555494d8
#
_entry.id   f5e85c19ff87fe585c82c3b8555494d8
#
_cell.length_a   1.000
_cell.length_b   1.000
_cell.length_c   1.000
_cell.angle_alpha   90.00
_cell.angle_beta   90.00
_cell.angle_gamma   90.00
#
_symmetry.space_group_name_H-M   'P 1'
#
loop_
_entity.id
_entity.type
_entity.pdbx_description
1 polymer ?
#
loop_
_entity_poly.entity_id
_entity_poly.type
_entity_poly.pdbx_seq_one_letter_code
_entity_poly.pdbx_strand_id
1 'polypeptide(L)'
;MTLTIVGLGAGDVGDITRRTWQLLERAPVVILRTERHPCVPLLPNRAQMTTCDDLYESHLAFDEVYQAIVARVMQAARAGDVVYAVPGDPCVGESTTGLLRAACREAGIALRVWPGVSFIEPTLAAAGVDGIDGVQIHDALVIGAMHHPPLNPDAPALISQVYSRQVASDLKLTLMNQYPDDFAVKLVHGAGSPDERVEELALYEIDRSPYINHLTSLWLPALGQMSSFEQFQEIIAHLRAPEGCPWDKEQTHESLRRFLLEEAAEVLEAIDRGDSRALADELGDVLLQVVLHTQIAIDDGEFRMTDVLRAINSKMIRRHPHVWGDVDAQNPDQVVRNWDAIKAGEKASQGEAVPESLLSDVPSTLPPLQQSYKLQHKAAKVGFDWPGVGPVADKIREEVAELLAADTPQERLKELGDILFVVVNLGRHVGVDDPETALRLTNHKFRTRFLAVEQAVAASGRAWESFTLDELDTFWNAAKRAE
;
A
#
# COMPACT_ATOMS: atom_id res chain seq x y z
N MET A 1 -30.45 -34.86 -16.31
CA MET A 1 -30.73 -33.45 -16.10
C MET A 1 -29.41 -32.69 -16.23
N THR A 2 -29.37 -31.70 -17.09
CA THR A 2 -28.17 -30.92 -17.40
C THR A 2 -28.48 -29.43 -17.33
N LEU A 3 -27.70 -28.67 -16.58
CA LEU A 3 -27.67 -27.22 -16.66
C LEU A 3 -26.58 -26.84 -17.67
N THR A 4 -26.93 -26.06 -18.70
CA THR A 4 -25.97 -25.47 -19.62
C THR A 4 -25.98 -23.96 -19.46
N ILE A 5 -24.85 -23.38 -19.02
CA ILE A 5 -24.67 -21.92 -18.93
C ILE A 5 -24.01 -21.47 -20.24
N VAL A 6 -24.53 -20.41 -20.85
CA VAL A 6 -24.04 -19.89 -22.14
C VAL A 6 -23.86 -18.38 -22.10
N GLY A 7 -22.82 -17.87 -22.77
CA GLY A 7 -22.63 -16.44 -22.99
C GLY A 7 -23.40 -15.94 -24.21
N LEU A 8 -23.97 -14.74 -24.08
CA LEU A 8 -24.72 -14.04 -25.13
C LEU A 8 -23.88 -13.05 -25.93
N GLY A 9 -22.57 -12.95 -25.65
CA GLY A 9 -21.72 -11.93 -26.28
C GLY A 9 -21.79 -10.56 -25.61
N ALA A 10 -20.98 -9.63 -26.06
CA ALA A 10 -20.82 -8.31 -25.46
C ALA A 10 -21.97 -7.33 -25.73
N GLY A 11 -22.72 -7.50 -26.81
CA GLY A 11 -23.82 -6.60 -27.17
C GLY A 11 -24.43 -6.91 -28.53
N ASP A 12 -23.65 -7.16 -29.55
CA ASP A 12 -24.13 -7.52 -30.86
C ASP A 12 -24.56 -8.98 -30.94
N VAL A 13 -25.61 -9.27 -31.73
CA VAL A 13 -26.07 -10.65 -31.97
C VAL A 13 -25.01 -11.48 -32.69
N GLY A 14 -24.13 -10.86 -33.44
CA GLY A 14 -23.00 -11.51 -34.12
C GLY A 14 -21.94 -12.06 -33.17
N ASP A 15 -21.90 -11.59 -31.94
CA ASP A 15 -21.00 -12.09 -30.89
C ASP A 15 -21.48 -13.38 -30.24
N ILE A 16 -22.74 -13.77 -30.52
CA ILE A 16 -23.27 -15.05 -30.03
C ILE A 16 -22.64 -16.17 -30.85
N THR A 17 -21.94 -17.08 -30.18
CA THR A 17 -21.34 -18.21 -30.88
C THR A 17 -22.41 -19.04 -31.60
N ARG A 18 -22.08 -19.53 -32.79
CA ARG A 18 -23.00 -20.41 -33.57
C ARG A 18 -23.54 -21.56 -32.73
N ARG A 19 -22.72 -22.12 -31.85
CA ARG A 19 -23.09 -23.21 -30.96
C ARG A 19 -24.15 -22.79 -29.96
N THR A 20 -23.98 -21.61 -29.33
CA THR A 20 -24.96 -21.02 -28.40
C THR A 20 -26.28 -20.75 -29.12
N TRP A 21 -26.22 -20.11 -30.29
CA TRP A 21 -27.42 -19.84 -31.12
C TRP A 21 -28.24 -21.09 -31.41
N GLN A 22 -27.58 -22.14 -31.91
CA GLN A 22 -28.24 -23.43 -32.20
C GLN A 22 -28.83 -24.10 -30.95
N LEU A 23 -28.24 -23.90 -29.78
CA LEU A 23 -28.79 -24.39 -28.52
C LEU A 23 -30.04 -23.61 -28.15
N LEU A 24 -30.04 -22.29 -28.23
CA LEU A 24 -31.18 -21.44 -27.91
C LEU A 24 -32.39 -21.68 -28.84
N GLU A 25 -32.16 -22.09 -30.11
CA GLU A 25 -33.23 -22.50 -31.03
C GLU A 25 -33.96 -23.76 -30.59
N ARG A 26 -33.31 -24.64 -29.83
CA ARG A 26 -33.81 -26.01 -29.55
C ARG A 26 -34.09 -26.27 -28.07
N ALA A 27 -33.58 -25.42 -27.19
CA ALA A 27 -33.69 -25.64 -25.75
C ALA A 27 -35.15 -25.57 -25.27
N PRO A 28 -35.63 -26.52 -24.50
CA PRO A 28 -37.00 -26.51 -24.01
C PRO A 28 -37.26 -25.47 -22.93
N VAL A 29 -36.20 -25.13 -22.16
CA VAL A 29 -36.28 -24.12 -21.08
C VAL A 29 -35.03 -23.24 -21.18
N VAL A 30 -35.24 -21.95 -21.34
CA VAL A 30 -34.19 -20.93 -21.34
C VAL A 30 -34.52 -19.88 -20.29
N ILE A 31 -33.56 -19.63 -19.40
CA ILE A 31 -33.63 -18.58 -18.40
C ILE A 31 -32.54 -17.55 -18.74
N LEU A 32 -32.96 -16.30 -18.99
CA LEU A 32 -32.02 -15.19 -19.18
C LEU A 32 -31.69 -14.55 -17.82
N ARG A 33 -30.41 -14.22 -17.63
CA ARG A 33 -29.97 -13.44 -16.49
C ARG A 33 -30.73 -12.12 -16.39
N THR A 34 -30.83 -11.43 -17.51
CA THR A 34 -31.57 -10.16 -17.67
C THR A 34 -32.03 -10.01 -19.11
N GLU A 35 -33.10 -9.26 -19.30
CA GLU A 35 -33.51 -8.82 -20.64
C GLU A 35 -32.83 -7.51 -21.07
N ARG A 36 -32.20 -6.81 -20.16
CA ARG A 36 -31.51 -5.52 -20.40
C ARG A 36 -30.16 -5.73 -21.10
N HIS A 37 -30.16 -6.49 -22.21
CA HIS A 37 -28.97 -6.72 -23.01
C HIS A 37 -29.31 -6.52 -24.49
N PRO A 38 -28.46 -5.79 -25.27
CA PRO A 38 -28.80 -5.36 -26.64
C PRO A 38 -29.20 -6.50 -27.57
N CYS A 39 -28.59 -7.68 -27.49
CA CYS A 39 -28.90 -8.82 -28.35
C CYS A 39 -30.22 -9.55 -27.97
N VAL A 40 -30.77 -9.36 -26.77
CA VAL A 40 -31.90 -10.16 -26.28
C VAL A 40 -33.16 -10.04 -27.14
N PRO A 41 -33.56 -8.86 -27.64
CA PRO A 41 -34.72 -8.75 -28.54
C PRO A 41 -34.60 -9.57 -29.83
N LEU A 42 -33.36 -9.89 -30.26
CA LEU A 42 -33.05 -10.61 -31.49
C LEU A 42 -32.86 -12.12 -31.29
N LEU A 43 -32.96 -12.63 -30.07
CA LEU A 43 -32.77 -14.05 -29.77
C LEU A 43 -33.87 -14.92 -30.38
N PRO A 44 -33.55 -16.15 -30.84
CA PRO A 44 -34.55 -17.08 -31.33
C PRO A 44 -35.48 -17.50 -30.18
N ASN A 45 -36.78 -17.64 -30.51
CA ASN A 45 -37.81 -18.09 -29.54
C ASN A 45 -37.90 -17.22 -28.26
N ARG A 46 -37.52 -15.91 -28.33
CA ARG A 46 -37.47 -15.00 -27.18
C ARG A 46 -38.74 -15.00 -26.32
N ALA A 47 -39.93 -15.08 -26.95
CA ALA A 47 -41.22 -15.07 -26.25
C ALA A 47 -41.44 -16.28 -25.32
N GLN A 48 -40.64 -17.33 -25.45
CA GLN A 48 -40.71 -18.54 -24.62
C GLN A 48 -39.64 -18.53 -23.48
N MET A 49 -38.77 -17.52 -23.44
CA MET A 49 -37.72 -17.40 -22.45
C MET A 49 -38.23 -16.63 -21.23
N THR A 50 -37.79 -17.05 -20.06
CA THR A 50 -38.01 -16.32 -18.79
C THR A 50 -36.78 -15.50 -18.40
N THR A 51 -36.97 -14.46 -17.59
CA THR A 51 -35.88 -13.61 -17.13
C THR A 51 -35.77 -13.61 -15.62
N CYS A 52 -34.68 -13.06 -15.08
CA CYS A 52 -34.48 -12.88 -13.65
C CYS A 52 -34.57 -11.40 -13.22
N ASP A 53 -35.07 -10.50 -14.07
CA ASP A 53 -35.11 -9.07 -13.78
C ASP A 53 -36.00 -8.74 -12.57
N ASP A 54 -37.10 -9.47 -12.34
CA ASP A 54 -37.96 -9.34 -11.18
C ASP A 54 -37.23 -9.55 -9.84
N LEU A 55 -36.16 -10.34 -9.84
CA LEU A 55 -35.34 -10.58 -8.65
C LEU A 55 -34.50 -9.35 -8.27
N TYR A 56 -34.08 -8.56 -9.26
CA TYR A 56 -33.37 -7.29 -9.04
C TYR A 56 -34.29 -6.20 -8.45
N GLU A 57 -35.59 -6.29 -8.73
CA GLU A 57 -36.57 -5.34 -8.19
C GLU A 57 -37.03 -5.69 -6.77
N SER A 58 -36.92 -6.97 -6.40
CA SER A 58 -37.40 -7.50 -5.11
C SER A 58 -36.37 -7.58 -4.00
N HIS A 59 -35.08 -7.42 -4.29
CA HIS A 59 -33.98 -7.53 -3.33
C HIS A 59 -33.12 -6.26 -3.33
N LEU A 60 -32.62 -5.88 -2.14
CA LEU A 60 -31.82 -4.66 -1.97
C LEU A 60 -30.32 -4.90 -2.15
N ALA A 61 -29.84 -6.10 -1.84
CA ALA A 61 -28.42 -6.46 -1.93
C ALA A 61 -28.16 -7.42 -3.10
N PHE A 62 -27.08 -7.19 -3.84
CA PHE A 62 -26.70 -8.02 -4.98
C PHE A 62 -26.49 -9.49 -4.61
N ASP A 63 -25.93 -9.79 -3.44
CA ASP A 63 -25.72 -11.16 -2.98
C ASP A 63 -27.06 -11.91 -2.83
N GLU A 64 -28.11 -11.24 -2.32
CA GLU A 64 -29.45 -11.84 -2.21
C GLU A 64 -30.07 -12.11 -3.58
N VAL A 65 -29.90 -11.17 -4.53
CA VAL A 65 -30.31 -11.35 -5.94
C VAL A 65 -29.62 -12.58 -6.54
N TYR A 66 -28.31 -12.71 -6.36
CA TYR A 66 -27.56 -13.84 -6.93
C TYR A 66 -27.99 -15.18 -6.34
N GLN A 67 -28.24 -15.26 -5.03
CA GLN A 67 -28.76 -16.46 -4.39
C GLN A 67 -30.18 -16.80 -4.89
N ALA A 68 -31.04 -15.82 -5.09
CA ALA A 68 -32.39 -16.01 -5.63
C ALA A 68 -32.35 -16.49 -7.09
N ILE A 69 -31.43 -15.96 -7.92
CA ILE A 69 -31.21 -16.45 -9.29
C ILE A 69 -30.77 -17.90 -9.27
N VAL A 70 -29.77 -18.25 -8.42
CA VAL A 70 -29.28 -19.61 -8.27
C VAL A 70 -30.43 -20.56 -7.88
N ALA A 71 -31.25 -20.18 -6.91
CA ALA A 71 -32.39 -20.99 -6.50
C ALA A 71 -33.38 -21.24 -7.65
N ARG A 72 -33.74 -20.20 -8.44
CA ARG A 72 -34.61 -20.29 -9.61
C ARG A 72 -34.05 -21.22 -10.67
N VAL A 73 -32.78 -21.04 -11.06
CA VAL A 73 -32.11 -21.86 -12.08
C VAL A 73 -32.00 -23.31 -11.62
N MET A 74 -31.62 -23.55 -10.38
CA MET A 74 -31.52 -24.88 -9.80
C MET A 74 -32.86 -25.60 -9.68
N GLN A 75 -33.95 -24.87 -9.37
CA GLN A 75 -35.30 -25.42 -9.37
C GLN A 75 -35.67 -25.94 -10.77
N ALA A 76 -35.42 -25.16 -11.82
CA ALA A 76 -35.66 -25.57 -13.19
C ALA A 76 -34.75 -26.76 -13.60
N ALA A 77 -33.47 -26.74 -13.22
CA ALA A 77 -32.52 -27.78 -13.54
C ALA A 77 -32.82 -29.15 -12.86
N ARG A 78 -33.55 -29.15 -11.74
CA ARG A 78 -34.09 -30.37 -11.11
C ARG A 78 -35.31 -30.92 -11.82
N ALA A 79 -35.99 -30.13 -12.62
CA ALA A 79 -37.15 -30.56 -13.40
C ALA A 79 -36.78 -31.11 -14.79
N GLY A 80 -35.64 -30.66 -15.36
CA GLY A 80 -35.21 -31.08 -16.68
C GLY A 80 -33.93 -30.44 -17.15
N ASP A 81 -33.63 -30.53 -18.44
CA ASP A 81 -32.51 -29.83 -19.06
C ASP A 81 -32.83 -28.33 -19.21
N VAL A 82 -31.94 -27.48 -18.76
CA VAL A 82 -32.10 -26.02 -18.72
C VAL A 82 -30.90 -25.31 -19.34
N VAL A 83 -31.15 -24.29 -20.09
CA VAL A 83 -30.14 -23.31 -20.52
C VAL A 83 -30.29 -22.04 -19.69
N TYR A 84 -29.21 -21.62 -19.07
CA TYR A 84 -29.09 -20.32 -18.42
C TYR A 84 -28.18 -19.42 -19.26
N ALA A 85 -28.70 -18.33 -19.75
CA ALA A 85 -27.99 -17.45 -20.67
C ALA A 85 -27.68 -16.12 -19.99
N VAL A 86 -26.39 -15.74 -20.03
CA VAL A 86 -25.85 -14.56 -19.37
C VAL A 86 -25.26 -13.58 -20.38
N PRO A 87 -25.25 -12.26 -20.11
CA PRO A 87 -24.48 -11.28 -20.88
C PRO A 87 -22.99 -11.64 -20.93
N GLY A 88 -22.34 -11.32 -22.04
CA GLY A 88 -20.90 -11.56 -22.18
C GLY A 88 -20.50 -13.02 -22.14
N ASP A 89 -19.49 -13.32 -21.36
CA ASP A 89 -18.95 -14.66 -21.08
C ASP A 89 -19.32 -15.12 -19.66
N PRO A 90 -19.74 -16.37 -19.47
CA PRO A 90 -20.11 -16.89 -18.15
C PRO A 90 -18.99 -16.92 -17.11
N CYS A 91 -17.75 -16.77 -17.51
CA CYS A 91 -16.58 -16.81 -16.63
C CYS A 91 -15.95 -15.42 -16.41
N VAL A 92 -16.53 -14.38 -16.99
CA VAL A 92 -15.99 -13.01 -16.94
C VAL A 92 -17.05 -12.06 -16.38
N GLY A 93 -16.85 -11.58 -15.15
CA GLY A 93 -17.77 -10.66 -14.49
C GLY A 93 -19.15 -11.23 -14.16
N GLU A 94 -19.30 -12.57 -14.05
CA GLU A 94 -20.56 -13.26 -13.84
C GLU A 94 -20.55 -14.11 -12.55
N SER A 95 -20.99 -13.50 -11.46
CA SER A 95 -20.96 -14.10 -10.12
C SER A 95 -21.83 -15.37 -10.00
N THR A 96 -22.97 -15.43 -10.71
CA THR A 96 -23.92 -16.57 -10.58
C THR A 96 -23.35 -17.86 -11.15
N THR A 97 -22.42 -17.82 -12.10
CA THR A 97 -21.77 -19.02 -12.65
C THR A 97 -20.99 -19.80 -11.59
N GLY A 98 -20.24 -19.10 -10.72
CA GLY A 98 -19.51 -19.72 -9.62
C GLY A 98 -20.44 -20.39 -8.61
N LEU A 99 -21.50 -19.71 -8.23
CA LEU A 99 -22.53 -20.21 -7.31
C LEU A 99 -23.29 -21.41 -7.89
N LEU A 100 -23.70 -21.36 -9.15
CA LEU A 100 -24.36 -22.48 -9.84
C LEU A 100 -23.43 -23.69 -9.96
N ARG A 101 -22.13 -23.48 -10.16
CA ARG A 101 -21.14 -24.57 -10.20
C ARG A 101 -21.09 -25.31 -8.85
N ALA A 102 -21.09 -24.59 -7.73
CA ALA A 102 -21.15 -25.19 -6.40
C ALA A 102 -22.46 -25.94 -6.17
N ALA A 103 -23.60 -25.28 -6.44
CA ALA A 103 -24.94 -25.86 -6.26
C ALA A 103 -25.17 -27.11 -7.12
N CYS A 104 -24.70 -27.11 -8.37
CA CYS A 104 -24.80 -28.32 -9.25
C CYS A 104 -23.96 -29.47 -8.71
N ARG A 105 -22.78 -29.20 -8.17
CA ARG A 105 -21.92 -30.23 -7.56
C ARG A 105 -22.62 -30.89 -6.36
N GLU A 106 -23.20 -30.11 -5.49
CA GLU A 106 -23.94 -30.60 -4.32
C GLU A 106 -25.18 -31.38 -4.71
N ALA A 107 -25.92 -30.94 -5.74
CA ALA A 107 -27.14 -31.58 -6.21
C ALA A 107 -26.92 -32.78 -7.16
N GLY A 108 -25.68 -33.06 -7.58
CA GLY A 108 -25.36 -34.11 -8.56
C GLY A 108 -25.92 -33.84 -9.97
N ILE A 109 -26.13 -32.54 -10.32
CA ILE A 109 -26.63 -32.14 -11.64
C ILE A 109 -25.43 -31.89 -12.57
N ALA A 110 -25.49 -32.46 -13.79
CA ALA A 110 -24.47 -32.22 -14.79
C ALA A 110 -24.44 -30.73 -15.22
N LEU A 111 -23.26 -30.10 -15.13
CA LEU A 111 -23.06 -28.72 -15.55
C LEU A 111 -22.19 -28.64 -16.81
N ARG A 112 -22.64 -27.85 -17.77
CA ARG A 112 -21.84 -27.42 -18.93
C ARG A 112 -21.78 -25.91 -18.97
N VAL A 113 -20.56 -25.37 -19.18
CA VAL A 113 -20.35 -23.90 -19.36
C VAL A 113 -19.77 -23.68 -20.75
N TRP A 114 -20.44 -22.89 -21.56
CA TRP A 114 -20.01 -22.54 -22.92
C TRP A 114 -19.62 -21.10 -22.96
N PRO A 115 -18.38 -20.78 -23.36
CA PRO A 115 -17.91 -19.41 -23.44
C PRO A 115 -18.66 -18.60 -24.48
N GLY A 116 -18.68 -17.29 -24.29
CA GLY A 116 -19.12 -16.27 -25.23
C GLY A 116 -18.00 -15.27 -25.49
N VAL A 117 -18.25 -14.26 -26.33
CA VAL A 117 -17.41 -13.08 -26.42
C VAL A 117 -17.66 -12.24 -25.16
N SER A 118 -16.62 -11.97 -24.38
CA SER A 118 -16.75 -11.16 -23.17
C SER A 118 -16.76 -9.65 -23.50
N PHE A 119 -16.88 -8.78 -22.51
CA PHE A 119 -16.68 -7.34 -22.71
C PHE A 119 -15.20 -7.00 -22.96
N ILE A 120 -14.27 -7.90 -22.61
CA ILE A 120 -12.84 -7.67 -22.68
C ILE A 120 -12.38 -7.43 -24.11
N GLU A 121 -12.68 -8.37 -25.01
CA GLU A 121 -12.20 -8.35 -26.38
C GLU A 121 -12.70 -7.12 -27.16
N PRO A 122 -13.99 -6.75 -27.13
CA PRO A 122 -14.46 -5.51 -27.74
C PRO A 122 -13.85 -4.26 -27.12
N THR A 123 -13.65 -4.24 -25.79
CA THR A 123 -13.03 -3.08 -25.13
C THR A 123 -11.57 -2.91 -25.53
N LEU A 124 -10.80 -4.00 -25.63
CA LEU A 124 -9.42 -3.95 -26.13
C LEU A 124 -9.36 -3.47 -27.59
N ALA A 125 -10.28 -3.95 -28.43
CA ALA A 125 -10.39 -3.51 -29.83
C ALA A 125 -10.72 -2.01 -29.92
N ALA A 126 -11.70 -1.54 -29.15
CA ALA A 126 -12.10 -0.12 -29.10
C ALA A 126 -10.97 0.76 -28.52
N ALA A 127 -10.24 0.28 -27.52
CA ALA A 127 -9.08 0.97 -26.98
C ALA A 127 -7.86 0.97 -27.93
N GLY A 128 -7.83 0.05 -28.92
CA GLY A 128 -6.74 -0.09 -29.89
C GLY A 128 -5.48 -0.74 -29.30
N VAL A 129 -5.64 -1.76 -28.44
CA VAL A 129 -4.55 -2.37 -27.65
C VAL A 129 -4.54 -3.88 -27.79
N ASP A 130 -3.38 -4.50 -27.56
CA ASP A 130 -3.21 -5.95 -27.50
C ASP A 130 -3.27 -6.43 -26.04
N GLY A 131 -4.11 -7.43 -25.76
CA GLY A 131 -4.24 -8.00 -24.43
C GLY A 131 -3.04 -8.80 -23.94
N ILE A 132 -2.11 -9.19 -24.85
CA ILE A 132 -0.89 -9.94 -24.47
C ILE A 132 0.15 -9.05 -23.75
N ASP A 133 0.01 -7.73 -23.85
CA ASP A 133 0.94 -6.77 -23.21
C ASP A 133 0.81 -6.71 -21.67
N GLY A 134 0.20 -7.72 -21.06
CA GLY A 134 0.12 -7.85 -19.60
C GLY A 134 -1.04 -7.08 -18.98
N VAL A 135 -2.20 -7.01 -19.66
CA VAL A 135 -3.39 -6.30 -19.17
C VAL A 135 -3.91 -6.87 -17.85
N GLN A 136 -4.04 -6.02 -16.86
CA GLN A 136 -4.73 -6.31 -15.60
C GLN A 136 -6.24 -6.07 -15.78
N ILE A 137 -7.07 -6.96 -15.26
CA ILE A 137 -8.53 -6.85 -15.36
C ILE A 137 -9.12 -6.77 -13.95
N HIS A 138 -9.84 -5.68 -13.69
CA HIS A 138 -10.39 -5.39 -12.37
C HIS A 138 -11.84 -4.91 -12.43
N ASP A 139 -12.48 -4.95 -11.26
CA ASP A 139 -13.81 -4.41 -11.03
C ASP A 139 -13.73 -3.03 -10.36
N ALA A 140 -14.42 -2.03 -10.89
CA ALA A 140 -14.44 -0.68 -10.36
C ALA A 140 -14.98 -0.60 -8.93
N LEU A 141 -15.95 -1.46 -8.58
CA LEU A 141 -16.50 -1.51 -7.22
C LEU A 141 -15.46 -1.96 -6.20
N VAL A 142 -14.63 -2.94 -6.59
CA VAL A 142 -13.57 -3.46 -5.71
C VAL A 142 -12.50 -2.41 -5.51
N ILE A 143 -12.01 -1.77 -6.58
CA ILE A 143 -10.99 -0.73 -6.48
C ILE A 143 -11.55 0.50 -5.74
N GLY A 144 -12.74 0.97 -6.09
CA GLY A 144 -13.35 2.16 -5.48
C GLY A 144 -13.63 2.03 -3.98
N ALA A 145 -13.71 0.80 -3.46
CA ALA A 145 -13.83 0.53 -2.02
C ALA A 145 -12.47 0.51 -1.28
N MET A 146 -11.35 0.61 -2.00
CA MET A 146 -10.00 0.61 -1.44
C MET A 146 -9.46 2.04 -1.25
N HIS A 147 -8.42 2.17 -0.43
CA HIS A 147 -7.68 3.42 -0.25
C HIS A 147 -6.44 3.53 -1.14
N HIS A 148 -6.01 2.42 -1.75
CA HIS A 148 -4.89 2.35 -2.71
C HIS A 148 -5.21 1.30 -3.78
N PRO A 149 -4.97 1.56 -5.08
CA PRO A 149 -5.31 0.60 -6.12
C PRO A 149 -4.35 -0.60 -6.10
N PRO A 150 -4.86 -1.84 -6.25
CA PRO A 150 -4.03 -3.04 -6.27
C PRO A 150 -3.48 -3.29 -7.69
N LEU A 151 -2.89 -2.26 -8.29
CA LEU A 151 -2.43 -2.28 -9.68
C LEU A 151 -0.91 -2.17 -9.76
N ASN A 152 -0.32 -2.90 -10.70
CA ASN A 152 1.02 -2.63 -11.17
C ASN A 152 0.97 -1.42 -12.13
N PRO A 153 1.58 -0.26 -11.80
CA PRO A 153 1.49 0.93 -12.64
C PRO A 153 2.22 0.81 -13.98
N ASP A 154 3.15 -0.13 -14.12
CA ASP A 154 3.87 -0.35 -15.38
C ASP A 154 3.14 -1.29 -16.35
N ALA A 155 1.98 -1.81 -15.96
CA ALA A 155 1.11 -2.61 -16.80
C ALA A 155 -0.27 -1.92 -16.98
N PRO A 156 -0.86 -1.97 -18.19
CA PRO A 156 -2.17 -1.36 -18.42
C PRO A 156 -3.26 -2.12 -17.65
N ALA A 157 -4.37 -1.44 -17.37
CA ALA A 157 -5.52 -2.06 -16.71
C ALA A 157 -6.83 -1.77 -17.45
N LEU A 158 -7.66 -2.81 -17.55
CA LEU A 158 -9.05 -2.73 -17.94
C LEU A 158 -9.92 -2.84 -16.69
N ILE A 159 -10.63 -1.77 -16.36
CA ILE A 159 -11.48 -1.70 -15.18
C ILE A 159 -12.95 -1.67 -15.63
N SER A 160 -13.65 -2.74 -15.30
CA SER A 160 -15.06 -2.91 -15.67
C SER A 160 -16.01 -2.30 -14.64
N GLN A 161 -17.31 -2.27 -14.97
CA GLN A 161 -18.41 -1.87 -14.09
C GLN A 161 -18.36 -0.40 -13.62
N VAL A 162 -17.92 0.50 -14.47
CA VAL A 162 -17.99 1.95 -14.24
C VAL A 162 -19.41 2.46 -14.58
N TYR A 163 -20.43 1.89 -13.95
CA TYR A 163 -21.83 2.05 -14.40
C TYR A 163 -22.53 3.31 -13.89
N SER A 164 -21.93 4.07 -13.00
CA SER A 164 -22.51 5.30 -12.46
C SER A 164 -21.44 6.35 -12.18
N ARG A 165 -21.88 7.63 -12.09
CA ARG A 165 -20.98 8.72 -11.72
C ARG A 165 -20.37 8.53 -10.33
N GLN A 166 -21.12 7.95 -9.39
CA GLN A 166 -20.62 7.68 -8.05
C GLN A 166 -19.48 6.66 -8.10
N VAL A 167 -19.67 5.53 -8.81
CA VAL A 167 -18.62 4.51 -8.98
C VAL A 167 -17.39 5.10 -9.67
N ALA A 168 -17.58 5.92 -10.71
CA ALA A 168 -16.47 6.60 -11.37
C ALA A 168 -15.74 7.57 -10.42
N SER A 169 -16.48 8.28 -9.55
CA SER A 169 -15.89 9.17 -8.55
C SER A 169 -15.07 8.42 -7.49
N ASP A 170 -15.61 7.34 -6.94
CA ASP A 170 -14.91 6.51 -5.96
C ASP A 170 -13.66 5.89 -6.58
N LEU A 171 -13.79 5.36 -7.80
CA LEU A 171 -12.67 4.78 -8.56
C LEU A 171 -11.56 5.79 -8.79
N LYS A 172 -11.85 6.99 -9.29
CA LYS A 172 -10.82 8.00 -9.58
C LYS A 172 -10.06 8.41 -8.31
N LEU A 173 -10.76 8.60 -7.17
CA LEU A 173 -10.13 8.98 -5.91
C LEU A 173 -9.13 7.93 -5.45
N THR A 174 -9.43 6.65 -5.65
CA THR A 174 -8.49 5.57 -5.33
C THR A 174 -7.32 5.53 -6.33
N LEU A 175 -7.58 5.67 -7.64
CA LEU A 175 -6.54 5.64 -8.67
C LEU A 175 -5.56 6.81 -8.55
N MET A 176 -6.03 8.00 -8.18
CA MET A 176 -5.21 9.21 -7.99
C MET A 176 -4.21 9.10 -6.83
N ASN A 177 -4.26 8.06 -6.00
CA ASN A 177 -3.20 7.75 -5.04
C ASN A 177 -1.94 7.12 -5.70
N GLN A 178 -2.03 6.75 -6.98
CA GLN A 178 -0.92 6.12 -7.70
C GLN A 178 -0.64 6.78 -9.04
N TYR A 179 -1.67 7.32 -9.70
CA TYR A 179 -1.57 7.97 -11.02
C TYR A 179 -1.76 9.48 -10.87
N PRO A 180 -1.09 10.31 -11.71
CA PRO A 180 -1.33 11.75 -11.76
C PRO A 180 -2.80 12.07 -12.03
N ASP A 181 -3.29 13.16 -11.49
CA ASP A 181 -4.69 13.59 -11.65
C ASP A 181 -5.05 13.82 -13.12
N ASP A 182 -4.13 14.36 -13.90
CA ASP A 182 -4.25 14.66 -15.33
C ASP A 182 -3.85 13.49 -16.25
N PHE A 183 -3.61 12.31 -15.68
CA PHE A 183 -3.23 11.13 -16.45
C PHE A 183 -4.30 10.79 -17.49
N ALA A 184 -3.86 10.65 -18.75
CA ALA A 184 -4.77 10.37 -19.86
C ALA A 184 -5.30 8.93 -19.81
N VAL A 185 -6.62 8.79 -19.76
CA VAL A 185 -7.33 7.51 -19.70
C VAL A 185 -8.42 7.45 -20.77
N LYS A 186 -9.00 6.27 -21.02
CA LYS A 186 -10.13 6.13 -21.95
C LYS A 186 -11.34 5.52 -21.23
N LEU A 187 -12.49 6.20 -21.29
CA LEU A 187 -13.78 5.57 -21.01
C LEU A 187 -14.32 4.94 -22.29
N VAL A 188 -14.61 3.66 -22.20
CA VAL A 188 -15.18 2.88 -23.32
C VAL A 188 -16.61 2.53 -22.96
N HIS A 189 -17.56 3.04 -23.71
CA HIS A 189 -18.99 2.85 -23.51
C HIS A 189 -19.53 1.90 -24.57
N GLY A 190 -20.27 0.89 -24.17
CA GLY A 190 -20.97 -0.03 -25.06
C GLY A 190 -20.07 -0.74 -26.06
N ALA A 191 -18.85 -1.11 -25.68
CA ALA A 191 -17.90 -1.80 -26.55
C ALA A 191 -18.53 -3.02 -27.25
N GLY A 192 -18.34 -3.14 -28.58
CA GLY A 192 -18.93 -4.18 -29.39
C GLY A 192 -20.43 -4.01 -29.69
N SER A 193 -21.03 -2.87 -29.35
CA SER A 193 -22.42 -2.56 -29.67
C SER A 193 -22.51 -1.43 -30.70
N PRO A 194 -23.67 -1.24 -31.36
CA PRO A 194 -23.86 -0.11 -32.27
C PRO A 194 -23.68 1.28 -31.63
N ASP A 195 -23.79 1.36 -30.31
CA ASP A 195 -23.65 2.60 -29.54
C ASP A 195 -22.22 2.76 -28.94
N GLU A 196 -21.25 2.01 -29.46
CA GLU A 196 -19.86 2.09 -29.02
C GLU A 196 -19.31 3.50 -29.09
N ARG A 197 -18.69 3.95 -28.00
CA ARG A 197 -18.04 5.26 -27.89
C ARG A 197 -16.80 5.17 -27.04
N VAL A 198 -15.73 5.82 -27.47
CA VAL A 198 -14.50 6.00 -26.69
C VAL A 198 -14.31 7.48 -26.40
N GLU A 199 -14.10 7.81 -25.13
CA GLU A 199 -13.74 9.15 -24.67
C GLU A 199 -12.32 9.12 -24.10
N GLU A 200 -11.44 9.97 -24.64
CA GLU A 200 -10.13 10.23 -24.03
C GLU A 200 -10.24 11.46 -23.14
N LEU A 201 -9.87 11.32 -21.85
CA LEU A 201 -10.01 12.38 -20.85
C LEU A 201 -8.97 12.20 -19.75
N ALA A 202 -8.80 13.23 -18.92
CA ALA A 202 -7.97 13.14 -17.73
C ALA A 202 -8.64 12.29 -16.64
N LEU A 203 -7.85 11.58 -15.85
CA LEU A 203 -8.35 10.70 -14.78
C LEU A 203 -9.31 11.42 -13.82
N TYR A 204 -9.01 12.68 -13.44
CA TYR A 204 -9.87 13.47 -12.55
C TYR A 204 -11.25 13.80 -13.13
N GLU A 205 -11.47 13.61 -14.45
CA GLU A 205 -12.71 13.97 -15.15
C GLU A 205 -13.65 12.78 -15.39
N ILE A 206 -13.24 11.55 -15.12
CA ILE A 206 -13.99 10.35 -15.52
C ILE A 206 -15.43 10.32 -15.00
N ASP A 207 -15.71 10.88 -13.82
CA ASP A 207 -17.06 10.96 -13.25
C ASP A 207 -17.95 12.07 -13.86
N ARG A 208 -17.39 12.90 -14.74
CA ARG A 208 -18.11 14.00 -15.40
C ARG A 208 -18.68 13.60 -16.76
N SER A 209 -18.28 12.45 -17.31
CA SER A 209 -18.82 11.97 -18.58
C SER A 209 -20.33 11.81 -18.51
N PRO A 210 -21.06 12.36 -19.48
CA PRO A 210 -22.52 12.19 -19.58
C PRO A 210 -22.93 10.81 -20.12
N TYR A 211 -21.99 10.02 -20.61
CA TYR A 211 -22.25 8.75 -21.31
C TYR A 211 -22.10 7.52 -20.40
N ILE A 212 -21.73 7.70 -19.14
CA ILE A 212 -21.62 6.59 -18.17
C ILE A 212 -22.94 5.82 -18.10
N ASN A 213 -22.84 4.51 -18.31
CA ASN A 213 -23.95 3.57 -18.22
C ASN A 213 -23.44 2.17 -17.82
N HIS A 214 -24.33 1.18 -17.73
CA HIS A 214 -24.03 -0.19 -17.31
C HIS A 214 -23.07 -0.96 -18.25
N LEU A 215 -22.72 -0.42 -19.41
CA LEU A 215 -21.76 -0.97 -20.36
C LEU A 215 -20.48 -0.11 -20.45
N THR A 216 -20.17 0.66 -19.40
CA THR A 216 -18.97 1.50 -19.37
C THR A 216 -17.82 0.79 -18.67
N SER A 217 -16.65 0.79 -19.30
CA SER A 217 -15.36 0.35 -18.76
C SER A 217 -14.33 1.47 -18.84
N LEU A 218 -13.34 1.45 -17.96
CA LEU A 218 -12.19 2.34 -18.00
C LEU A 218 -10.97 1.57 -18.52
N TRP A 219 -10.33 2.09 -19.54
CA TRP A 219 -8.98 1.70 -19.93
C TRP A 219 -7.97 2.66 -19.30
N LEU A 220 -7.08 2.11 -18.49
CA LEU A 220 -6.00 2.81 -17.82
C LEU A 220 -4.67 2.36 -18.43
N PRO A 221 -3.97 3.20 -19.21
CA PRO A 221 -2.67 2.87 -19.79
C PRO A 221 -1.62 2.60 -18.69
N ALA A 222 -0.54 1.90 -19.06
CA ALA A 222 0.63 1.83 -18.21
C ALA A 222 1.23 3.23 -17.97
N LEU A 223 1.70 3.51 -16.76
CA LEU A 223 2.40 4.75 -16.45
C LEU A 223 3.74 4.84 -17.20
N GLY A 224 4.37 3.69 -17.48
CA GLY A 224 5.50 3.57 -18.42
C GLY A 224 6.81 4.18 -17.93
N GLN A 225 7.01 4.29 -16.62
CA GLN A 225 8.16 4.97 -16.01
C GLN A 225 9.01 4.08 -15.10
N MET A 226 8.88 2.75 -15.21
CA MET A 226 9.54 1.77 -14.31
C MET A 226 9.27 2.10 -12.83
N SER A 227 8.01 2.39 -12.52
CA SER A 227 7.57 2.87 -11.20
C SER A 227 6.95 1.78 -10.33
N SER A 228 6.87 0.54 -10.81
CA SER A 228 6.33 -0.57 -10.04
C SER A 228 7.35 -1.19 -9.09
N PHE A 229 6.85 -1.70 -7.98
CA PHE A 229 7.67 -2.42 -7.01
C PHE A 229 8.22 -3.72 -7.59
N GLU A 230 7.47 -4.40 -8.46
CA GLU A 230 7.88 -5.60 -9.16
C GLU A 230 9.05 -5.33 -10.11
N GLN A 231 9.00 -4.21 -10.84
CA GLN A 231 10.12 -3.80 -11.70
C GLN A 231 11.37 -3.47 -10.89
N PHE A 232 11.20 -2.86 -9.72
CA PHE A 232 12.33 -2.59 -8.83
C PHE A 232 12.95 -3.89 -8.28
N GLN A 233 12.14 -4.87 -7.91
CA GLN A 233 12.65 -6.20 -7.52
C GLN A 233 13.43 -6.87 -8.67
N GLU A 234 12.91 -6.77 -9.92
CA GLU A 234 13.62 -7.30 -11.10
C GLU A 234 14.98 -6.62 -11.31
N ILE A 235 15.04 -5.30 -11.18
CA ILE A 235 16.32 -4.56 -11.28
C ILE A 235 17.35 -5.09 -10.27
N ILE A 236 16.96 -5.25 -9.01
CA ILE A 236 17.88 -5.74 -7.97
C ILE A 236 18.25 -7.21 -8.19
N ALA A 237 17.30 -8.05 -8.59
CA ALA A 237 17.58 -9.43 -8.95
C ALA A 237 18.57 -9.53 -10.12
N HIS A 238 18.42 -8.68 -11.15
CA HIS A 238 19.33 -8.62 -12.28
C HIS A 238 20.73 -8.15 -11.88
N LEU A 239 20.86 -7.16 -10.98
CA LEU A 239 22.16 -6.72 -10.47
C LEU A 239 22.92 -7.85 -9.76
N ARG A 240 22.25 -8.78 -9.11
CA ARG A 240 22.82 -9.92 -8.43
C ARG A 240 22.91 -11.21 -9.28
N ALA A 241 22.34 -11.21 -10.49
CA ALA A 241 22.40 -12.33 -11.42
C ALA A 241 23.88 -12.65 -11.83
N PRO A 242 24.18 -13.84 -12.37
CA PRO A 242 25.54 -14.20 -12.80
C PRO A 242 26.21 -13.17 -13.73
N GLU A 243 25.45 -12.57 -14.64
CA GLU A 243 25.86 -11.51 -15.56
C GLU A 243 25.76 -10.10 -14.96
N GLY A 244 25.24 -9.95 -13.75
CA GLY A 244 24.98 -8.67 -13.10
C GLY A 244 26.24 -7.99 -12.55
N CYS A 245 26.05 -7.02 -11.68
CA CYS A 245 27.10 -6.17 -11.13
C CYS A 245 28.02 -6.94 -10.17
N PRO A 246 29.34 -6.95 -10.39
CA PRO A 246 30.27 -7.63 -9.49
C PRO A 246 30.20 -7.12 -8.05
N TRP A 247 30.00 -5.82 -7.86
CA TRP A 247 29.94 -5.22 -6.53
C TRP A 247 28.69 -5.68 -5.76
N ASP A 248 27.51 -5.68 -6.41
CA ASP A 248 26.26 -6.11 -5.77
C ASP A 248 26.27 -7.59 -5.41
N LYS A 249 26.92 -8.43 -6.24
CA LYS A 249 27.08 -9.86 -5.98
C LYS A 249 27.93 -10.18 -4.74
N GLU A 250 28.90 -9.33 -4.41
CA GLU A 250 29.75 -9.49 -3.24
C GLU A 250 29.13 -9.01 -1.94
N GLN A 251 27.99 -8.27 -2.00
CA GLN A 251 27.35 -7.75 -0.80
C GLN A 251 26.73 -8.86 0.05
N THR A 252 26.88 -8.70 1.36
CA THR A 252 26.27 -9.53 2.41
C THR A 252 25.42 -8.66 3.34
N HIS A 253 24.62 -9.29 4.19
CA HIS A 253 23.87 -8.56 5.22
C HIS A 253 24.80 -7.71 6.10
N GLU A 254 25.99 -8.19 6.41
CA GLU A 254 26.99 -7.50 7.25
C GLU A 254 27.60 -6.30 6.52
N SER A 255 27.98 -6.45 5.24
CA SER A 255 28.60 -5.38 4.48
C SER A 255 27.66 -4.19 4.25
N LEU A 256 26.37 -4.45 4.16
CA LEU A 256 25.32 -3.45 3.93
C LEU A 256 24.87 -2.70 5.20
N ARG A 257 25.24 -3.17 6.39
CA ARG A 257 24.80 -2.54 7.67
C ARG A 257 25.09 -1.05 7.75
N ARG A 258 26.26 -0.64 7.25
CA ARG A 258 26.66 0.78 7.27
C ARG A 258 25.77 1.63 6.36
N PHE A 259 25.42 1.14 5.19
CA PHE A 259 24.57 1.87 4.23
C PHE A 259 23.16 2.06 4.76
N LEU A 260 22.56 1.03 5.37
CA LEU A 260 21.24 1.18 6.00
C LEU A 260 21.20 2.30 7.05
N LEU A 261 22.29 2.50 7.81
CA LEU A 261 22.40 3.60 8.78
C LEU A 261 22.60 4.96 8.09
N GLU A 262 23.35 4.99 7.00
CA GLU A 262 23.62 6.17 6.19
C GLU A 262 22.32 6.67 5.56
N GLU A 263 21.61 5.83 4.82
CA GLU A 263 20.32 6.18 4.19
C GLU A 263 19.26 6.62 5.22
N ALA A 264 19.20 5.94 6.38
CA ALA A 264 18.31 6.36 7.46
C ALA A 264 18.67 7.76 8.00
N ALA A 265 19.94 8.15 8.05
CA ALA A 265 20.36 9.48 8.47
C ALA A 265 20.03 10.54 7.41
N GLU A 266 20.18 10.22 6.12
CA GLU A 266 19.85 11.10 5.00
C GLU A 266 18.34 11.38 4.90
N VAL A 267 17.50 10.35 5.12
CA VAL A 267 16.04 10.54 5.31
C VAL A 267 15.74 11.53 6.43
N LEU A 268 16.41 11.40 7.59
CA LEU A 268 16.21 12.33 8.71
C LEU A 268 16.65 13.75 8.35
N GLU A 269 17.75 13.91 7.59
CA GLU A 269 18.22 15.22 7.13
C GLU A 269 17.24 15.86 6.14
N ALA A 270 16.68 15.09 5.20
CA ALA A 270 15.64 15.57 4.27
C ALA A 270 14.38 16.04 5.01
N ILE A 271 13.94 15.30 6.04
CA ILE A 271 12.82 15.67 6.92
C ILE A 271 13.12 16.99 7.63
N ASP A 272 14.30 17.13 8.24
CA ASP A 272 14.69 18.33 8.98
C ASP A 272 14.76 19.59 8.10
N ARG A 273 15.09 19.42 6.80
CA ARG A 273 15.10 20.50 5.81
C ARG A 273 13.71 20.83 5.26
N GLY A 274 12.73 19.97 5.44
CA GLY A 274 11.41 20.09 4.82
C GLY A 274 11.46 19.92 3.29
N ASP A 275 12.48 19.25 2.75
CA ASP A 275 12.66 19.01 1.33
C ASP A 275 11.97 17.70 0.91
N SER A 276 10.75 17.81 0.40
CA SER A 276 9.95 16.64 -0.01
C SER A 276 10.54 15.89 -1.20
N ARG A 277 11.34 16.55 -2.05
CA ARG A 277 11.98 15.89 -3.18
C ARG A 277 13.17 15.06 -2.70
N ALA A 278 14.06 15.63 -1.91
CA ALA A 278 15.14 14.88 -1.27
C ALA A 278 14.58 13.74 -0.43
N LEU A 279 13.50 13.96 0.34
CA LEU A 279 12.86 12.92 1.12
C LEU A 279 12.38 11.73 0.25
N ALA A 280 11.85 11.99 -0.96
CA ALA A 280 11.44 10.93 -1.86
C ALA A 280 12.65 10.13 -2.39
N ASP A 281 13.76 10.80 -2.71
CA ASP A 281 15.00 10.18 -3.16
C ASP A 281 15.58 9.28 -2.05
N GLU A 282 15.74 9.79 -0.84
CA GLU A 282 16.30 9.04 0.30
C GLU A 282 15.41 7.87 0.77
N LEU A 283 14.07 8.02 0.68
CA LEU A 283 13.17 6.89 0.92
C LEU A 283 13.35 5.78 -0.13
N GLY A 284 13.71 6.13 -1.36
CA GLY A 284 14.10 5.19 -2.41
C GLY A 284 15.34 4.39 -2.00
N ASP A 285 16.35 5.04 -1.44
CA ASP A 285 17.59 4.39 -1.00
C ASP A 285 17.39 3.49 0.22
N VAL A 286 16.53 3.89 1.18
CA VAL A 286 16.09 2.97 2.24
C VAL A 286 15.34 1.76 1.68
N LEU A 287 14.46 1.96 0.67
CA LEU A 287 13.76 0.86 0.01
C LEU A 287 14.74 -0.05 -0.73
N LEU A 288 15.79 0.50 -1.35
CA LEU A 288 16.89 -0.27 -1.96
C LEU A 288 17.52 -1.21 -0.93
N GLN A 289 17.84 -0.74 0.28
CA GLN A 289 18.39 -1.60 1.33
C GLN A 289 17.44 -2.77 1.66
N VAL A 290 16.14 -2.52 1.75
CA VAL A 290 15.14 -3.57 2.03
C VAL A 290 15.11 -4.61 0.92
N VAL A 291 15.06 -4.18 -0.35
CA VAL A 291 14.97 -5.11 -1.49
C VAL A 291 16.29 -5.86 -1.69
N LEU A 292 17.44 -5.20 -1.54
CA LEU A 292 18.76 -5.83 -1.69
C LEU A 292 19.02 -6.87 -0.60
N HIS A 293 18.73 -6.55 0.66
CA HIS A 293 18.76 -7.53 1.75
C HIS A 293 17.84 -8.73 1.48
N THR A 294 16.65 -8.48 0.95
CA THR A 294 15.72 -9.57 0.61
C THR A 294 16.23 -10.42 -0.56
N GLN A 295 16.87 -9.80 -1.55
CA GLN A 295 17.48 -10.56 -2.67
C GLN A 295 18.64 -11.43 -2.20
N ILE A 296 19.47 -10.95 -1.28
CA ILE A 296 20.52 -11.78 -0.64
C ILE A 296 19.88 -12.99 0.04
N ALA A 297 18.84 -12.79 0.82
CA ALA A 297 18.14 -13.90 1.49
C ALA A 297 17.48 -14.89 0.51
N ILE A 298 17.02 -14.42 -0.66
CA ILE A 298 16.53 -15.29 -1.75
C ILE A 298 17.67 -16.15 -2.31
N ASP A 299 18.83 -15.53 -2.58
CA ASP A 299 20.02 -16.21 -3.11
C ASP A 299 20.50 -17.31 -2.13
N ASP A 300 20.43 -17.04 -0.83
CA ASP A 300 20.82 -17.97 0.25
C ASP A 300 19.70 -18.98 0.61
N GLY A 301 18.49 -18.83 0.06
CA GLY A 301 17.35 -19.74 0.27
C GLY A 301 16.66 -19.57 1.62
N GLU A 302 16.78 -18.40 2.28
CA GLU A 302 16.25 -18.15 3.61
C GLU A 302 14.78 -17.68 3.60
N PHE A 303 14.50 -16.54 2.97
CA PHE A 303 13.14 -15.97 2.85
C PHE A 303 12.99 -15.13 1.56
N ARG A 304 11.76 -14.72 1.27
CA ARG A 304 11.40 -13.94 0.07
C ARG A 304 10.70 -12.63 0.46
N MET A 305 10.59 -11.70 -0.48
CA MET A 305 9.83 -10.46 -0.31
C MET A 305 8.37 -10.71 0.13
N THR A 306 7.75 -11.78 -0.37
CA THR A 306 6.41 -12.19 0.07
C THR A 306 6.32 -12.52 1.55
N ASP A 307 7.40 -13.00 2.16
CA ASP A 307 7.46 -13.30 3.59
C ASP A 307 7.61 -12.01 4.41
N VAL A 308 8.46 -11.08 3.93
CA VAL A 308 8.61 -9.74 4.53
C VAL A 308 7.27 -8.99 4.52
N LEU A 309 6.62 -8.92 3.36
CA LEU A 309 5.32 -8.24 3.21
C LEU A 309 4.22 -8.92 4.04
N ARG A 310 4.14 -10.25 4.04
CA ARG A 310 3.17 -10.99 4.84
C ARG A 310 3.35 -10.72 6.33
N ALA A 311 4.59 -10.68 6.80
CA ALA A 311 4.91 -10.42 8.20
C ALA A 311 4.46 -9.02 8.62
N ILE A 312 4.78 -7.98 7.83
CA ILE A 312 4.41 -6.61 8.18
C ILE A 312 2.91 -6.37 8.03
N ASN A 313 2.27 -6.83 6.96
CA ASN A 313 0.83 -6.67 6.74
C ASN A 313 0.02 -7.31 7.88
N SER A 314 0.34 -8.58 8.22
CA SER A 314 -0.32 -9.28 9.33
C SER A 314 -0.12 -8.57 10.66
N LYS A 315 1.08 -8.02 10.90
CA LYS A 315 1.41 -7.24 12.08
C LYS A 315 0.59 -5.95 12.16
N MET A 316 0.48 -5.21 11.04
CA MET A 316 -0.26 -3.95 10.99
C MET A 316 -1.76 -4.17 11.23
N ILE A 317 -2.38 -5.14 10.55
CA ILE A 317 -3.80 -5.48 10.74
C ILE A 317 -4.07 -5.88 12.19
N ARG A 318 -3.28 -6.79 12.74
CA ARG A 318 -3.47 -7.30 14.10
C ARG A 318 -3.30 -6.24 15.17
N ARG A 319 -2.38 -5.28 14.98
CA ARG A 319 -2.09 -4.22 15.96
C ARG A 319 -3.02 -3.02 15.86
N HIS A 320 -3.92 -2.99 14.86
CA HIS A 320 -4.93 -1.95 14.70
C HIS A 320 -6.36 -2.52 14.70
N PRO A 321 -6.78 -3.23 15.76
CA PRO A 321 -8.11 -3.84 15.83
C PRO A 321 -9.23 -2.80 15.87
N HIS A 322 -8.91 -1.54 16.09
CA HIS A 322 -9.85 -0.42 15.99
C HIS A 322 -10.12 0.04 14.54
N VAL A 323 -9.34 -0.46 13.57
CA VAL A 323 -9.53 -0.19 12.13
C VAL A 323 -10.11 -1.43 11.42
N TRP A 324 -9.60 -2.63 11.74
CA TRP A 324 -9.95 -3.88 11.06
C TRP A 324 -10.71 -4.89 11.94
N GLY A 325 -11.12 -4.52 13.13
CA GLY A 325 -11.88 -5.35 14.06
C GLY A 325 -12.93 -4.55 14.81
N ASP A 326 -13.40 -5.09 15.93
CA ASP A 326 -14.54 -4.54 16.70
C ASP A 326 -14.11 -3.72 17.93
N VAL A 327 -12.84 -3.36 18.06
CA VAL A 327 -12.32 -2.60 19.20
C VAL A 327 -12.46 -1.11 18.94
N ASP A 328 -13.16 -0.38 19.83
CA ASP A 328 -13.24 1.07 19.75
C ASP A 328 -12.00 1.73 20.39
N ALA A 329 -11.44 2.75 19.75
CA ALA A 329 -10.36 3.58 20.26
C ALA A 329 -10.62 5.05 19.93
N GLN A 330 -10.96 5.83 20.96
CA GLN A 330 -11.44 7.22 20.80
C GLN A 330 -10.32 8.26 20.81
N ASN A 331 -9.08 7.89 21.19
CA ASN A 331 -7.95 8.81 21.25
C ASN A 331 -6.60 8.08 21.01
N PRO A 332 -5.54 8.82 20.64
CA PRO A 332 -4.21 8.25 20.37
C PRO A 332 -3.62 7.46 21.55
N ASP A 333 -3.83 7.92 22.77
CA ASP A 333 -3.28 7.25 23.97
C ASP A 333 -3.88 5.85 24.17
N GLN A 334 -5.14 5.66 23.83
CA GLN A 334 -5.79 4.35 23.88
C GLN A 334 -5.25 3.42 22.80
N VAL A 335 -4.97 3.94 21.61
CA VAL A 335 -4.31 3.20 20.52
C VAL A 335 -2.95 2.69 20.97
N VAL A 336 -2.12 3.54 21.58
CA VAL A 336 -0.78 3.18 22.08
C VAL A 336 -0.86 2.10 23.17
N ARG A 337 -1.78 2.25 24.12
CA ARG A 337 -1.99 1.21 25.17
C ARG A 337 -2.42 -0.14 24.60
N ASN A 338 -3.36 -0.14 23.64
CA ASN A 338 -3.80 -1.36 22.97
C ASN A 338 -2.64 -2.01 22.19
N TRP A 339 -1.84 -1.21 21.52
CA TRP A 339 -0.64 -1.66 20.80
C TRP A 339 0.37 -2.35 21.72
N ASP A 340 0.70 -1.71 22.87
CA ASP A 340 1.62 -2.28 23.85
C ASP A 340 1.09 -3.61 24.42
N ALA A 341 -0.20 -3.71 24.72
CA ALA A 341 -0.85 -4.93 25.20
C ALA A 341 -0.81 -6.06 24.16
N ILE A 342 -1.13 -5.75 22.90
CA ILE A 342 -1.08 -6.73 21.80
C ILE A 342 0.35 -7.22 21.58
N LYS A 343 1.34 -6.31 21.56
CA LYS A 343 2.76 -6.65 21.42
C LYS A 343 3.25 -7.57 22.54
N ALA A 344 2.78 -7.35 23.77
CA ALA A 344 3.10 -8.23 24.91
C ALA A 344 2.49 -9.63 24.74
N GLY A 345 1.24 -9.71 24.26
CA GLY A 345 0.57 -10.99 23.97
C GLY A 345 1.22 -11.77 22.81
N GLU A 346 1.72 -11.09 21.79
CA GLU A 346 2.45 -11.71 20.68
C GLU A 346 3.71 -12.44 21.15
N LYS A 347 4.52 -11.78 21.99
CA LYS A 347 5.74 -12.38 22.56
C LYS A 347 5.43 -13.61 23.42
N ALA A 348 4.37 -13.55 24.20
CA ALA A 348 3.92 -14.68 25.03
C ALA A 348 3.45 -15.87 24.16
N SER A 349 2.78 -15.61 23.04
CA SER A 349 2.25 -16.67 22.15
C SER A 349 3.31 -17.33 21.30
N GLN A 350 4.42 -16.66 20.99
CA GLN A 350 5.53 -17.19 20.19
C GLN A 350 6.47 -18.09 21.00
N GLY A 351 6.18 -18.30 22.29
CA GLY A 351 7.00 -19.12 23.15
C GLY A 351 8.40 -18.53 23.42
N GLU A 352 8.56 -17.22 23.13
CA GLU A 352 9.78 -16.52 23.53
C GLU A 352 9.91 -16.64 25.06
N ALA A 353 11.08 -17.09 25.49
CA ALA A 353 11.39 -17.15 26.92
C ALA A 353 11.07 -15.79 27.56
N VAL A 354 10.46 -15.83 28.74
CA VAL A 354 10.23 -14.60 29.52
C VAL A 354 11.55 -13.83 29.53
N PRO A 355 11.58 -12.57 29.04
CA PRO A 355 12.83 -11.84 28.96
C PRO A 355 13.51 -11.80 30.34
N GLU A 356 14.80 -12.10 30.38
CA GLU A 356 15.58 -12.05 31.65
C GLU A 356 15.56 -10.64 32.28
N SER A 357 15.30 -9.61 31.47
CA SER A 357 15.19 -8.23 31.88
C SER A 357 14.10 -7.49 31.11
N LEU A 358 13.44 -6.53 31.77
CA LEU A 358 12.53 -5.58 31.15
C LEU A 358 13.18 -4.75 30.01
N LEU A 359 14.51 -4.67 30.01
CA LEU A 359 15.30 -3.89 29.07
C LEU A 359 15.80 -4.70 27.86
N SER A 360 15.56 -6.02 27.81
CA SER A 360 16.10 -6.93 26.78
C SER A 360 15.66 -6.59 25.35
N ASP A 361 14.53 -5.90 25.15
CA ASP A 361 14.03 -5.53 23.84
C ASP A 361 14.48 -4.13 23.37
N VAL A 362 15.40 -3.48 24.11
CA VAL A 362 16.04 -2.25 23.66
C VAL A 362 17.28 -2.62 22.85
N PRO A 363 17.30 -2.39 21.51
CA PRO A 363 18.45 -2.77 20.69
C PRO A 363 19.71 -2.01 21.12
N SER A 364 20.83 -2.73 21.26
CA SER A 364 22.13 -2.15 21.59
C SER A 364 22.75 -1.33 20.43
N THR A 365 22.20 -1.44 19.24
CA THR A 365 22.65 -0.75 18.03
C THR A 365 21.95 0.59 17.79
N LEU A 366 21.01 0.97 18.65
CA LEU A 366 20.40 2.30 18.57
C LEU A 366 21.45 3.41 18.81
N PRO A 367 21.24 4.62 18.22
CA PRO A 367 22.00 5.80 18.61
C PRO A 367 21.98 5.99 20.12
N PRO A 368 23.11 6.32 20.76
CA PRO A 368 23.26 6.25 22.21
C PRO A 368 22.25 7.08 23.02
N LEU A 369 21.89 8.29 22.57
CA LEU A 369 20.90 9.10 23.28
C LEU A 369 19.49 8.50 23.17
N GLN A 370 19.15 7.98 21.99
CA GLN A 370 17.88 7.29 21.77
C GLN A 370 17.81 5.98 22.58
N GLN A 371 18.92 5.23 22.68
CA GLN A 371 19.00 4.05 23.53
C GLN A 371 18.79 4.42 25.00
N SER A 372 19.49 5.46 25.49
CA SER A 372 19.34 5.97 26.85
C SER A 372 17.90 6.37 27.18
N TYR A 373 17.23 7.08 26.25
CA TYR A 373 15.82 7.44 26.38
C TYR A 373 14.94 6.18 26.55
N LYS A 374 15.09 5.18 25.67
CA LYS A 374 14.28 3.96 25.72
C LYS A 374 14.50 3.14 26.99
N LEU A 375 15.75 3.04 27.45
CA LEU A 375 16.08 2.35 28.72
C LEU A 375 15.39 3.03 29.90
N GLN A 376 15.51 4.35 30.00
CA GLN A 376 14.91 5.14 31.09
C GLN A 376 13.38 5.14 31.02
N HIS A 377 12.81 5.29 29.83
CA HIS A 377 11.36 5.23 29.65
C HIS A 377 10.76 3.89 30.09
N LYS A 378 11.46 2.78 29.86
CA LYS A 378 11.03 1.47 30.34
C LYS A 378 11.16 1.30 31.85
N ALA A 379 12.26 1.78 32.42
CA ALA A 379 12.46 1.77 33.87
C ALA A 379 11.37 2.60 34.59
N ALA A 380 11.03 3.76 34.01
CA ALA A 380 9.96 4.62 34.53
C ALA A 380 8.59 3.93 34.57
N LYS A 381 8.25 3.09 33.58
CA LYS A 381 6.98 2.34 33.55
C LYS A 381 6.77 1.42 34.75
N VAL A 382 7.84 1.00 35.42
CA VAL A 382 7.78 0.16 36.63
C VAL A 382 8.08 0.94 37.92
N GLY A 383 8.06 2.29 37.82
CA GLY A 383 8.26 3.17 38.98
C GLY A 383 9.73 3.46 39.33
N PHE A 384 10.69 3.02 38.51
CA PHE A 384 12.10 3.37 38.68
C PHE A 384 12.43 4.66 37.96
N ASP A 385 12.10 5.79 38.59
CA ASP A 385 12.24 7.14 38.04
C ASP A 385 12.34 8.19 39.14
N TRP A 386 12.91 9.36 38.77
CA TRP A 386 12.88 10.52 39.67
C TRP A 386 11.47 11.11 39.75
N PRO A 387 11.12 11.70 40.94
CA PRO A 387 9.76 12.23 41.12
C PRO A 387 9.47 13.54 40.33
N GLY A 388 10.46 14.11 39.62
CA GLY A 388 10.30 15.31 38.84
C GLY A 388 11.60 15.97 38.41
N VAL A 389 11.51 17.11 37.73
CA VAL A 389 12.62 17.87 37.13
C VAL A 389 13.69 18.29 38.15
N GLY A 390 13.30 18.70 39.36
CA GLY A 390 14.23 19.20 40.38
C GLY A 390 15.33 18.18 40.76
N PRO A 391 14.98 17.00 41.21
CA PRO A 391 15.96 15.94 41.54
C PRO A 391 16.84 15.55 40.35
N VAL A 392 16.31 15.53 39.13
CA VAL A 392 17.11 15.26 37.93
C VAL A 392 18.14 16.37 37.68
N ALA A 393 17.74 17.63 37.84
CA ALA A 393 18.65 18.78 37.68
C ALA A 393 19.73 18.79 38.77
N ASP A 394 19.39 18.36 40.02
CA ASP A 394 20.38 18.22 41.09
C ASP A 394 21.39 17.11 40.77
N LYS A 395 20.94 15.97 40.20
CA LYS A 395 21.82 14.89 39.76
C LYS A 395 22.78 15.34 38.64
N ILE A 396 22.33 16.17 37.68
CA ILE A 396 23.24 16.75 36.66
C ILE A 396 24.36 17.56 37.35
N ARG A 397 24.05 18.36 38.38
CA ARG A 397 25.07 19.14 39.10
C ARG A 397 26.07 18.27 39.85
N GLU A 398 25.58 17.15 40.40
CA GLU A 398 26.42 16.15 41.07
C GLU A 398 27.38 15.51 40.04
N GLU A 399 26.90 14.99 38.92
CA GLU A 399 27.74 14.38 37.87
C GLU A 399 28.76 15.38 37.28
N VAL A 400 28.40 16.65 37.12
CA VAL A 400 29.34 17.70 36.68
C VAL A 400 30.43 17.88 37.76
N ALA A 401 30.11 17.88 39.04
CA ALA A 401 31.11 18.01 40.09
C ALA A 401 32.04 16.76 40.14
N GLU A 402 31.53 15.57 39.93
CA GLU A 402 32.31 14.34 39.85
C GLU A 402 33.23 14.32 38.62
N LEU A 403 32.76 14.76 37.44
CA LEU A 403 33.60 14.95 36.24
C LEU A 403 34.76 15.90 36.48
N LEU A 404 34.51 17.02 37.16
CA LEU A 404 35.54 18.02 37.47
C LEU A 404 36.56 17.55 38.56
N ALA A 405 36.15 16.61 39.43
CA ALA A 405 36.99 16.02 40.45
C ALA A 405 37.73 14.75 39.96
N ALA A 406 37.39 14.20 38.79
CA ALA A 406 37.98 13.01 38.23
C ALA A 406 39.47 13.17 37.86
N ASP A 407 40.31 12.31 38.39
CA ASP A 407 41.77 12.40 38.21
C ASP A 407 42.22 11.69 36.93
N THR A 408 41.55 10.62 36.51
CA THR A 408 41.98 9.79 35.36
C THR A 408 41.11 10.03 34.12
N PRO A 409 41.66 9.80 32.90
CA PRO A 409 40.86 9.87 31.65
C PRO A 409 39.67 8.90 31.68
N GLN A 410 39.81 7.71 32.27
CA GLN A 410 38.75 6.72 32.39
C GLN A 410 37.60 7.19 33.28
N GLU A 411 37.91 7.78 34.41
CA GLU A 411 36.91 8.39 35.30
C GLU A 411 36.18 9.52 34.58
N ARG A 412 36.90 10.42 33.93
CA ARG A 412 36.29 11.51 33.12
C ARG A 412 35.38 11.01 32.02
N LEU A 413 35.74 9.91 31.32
CA LEU A 413 34.90 9.29 30.31
C LEU A 413 33.59 8.75 30.92
N LYS A 414 33.68 8.12 32.08
CA LYS A 414 32.52 7.57 32.81
C LYS A 414 31.58 8.70 33.25
N GLU A 415 32.08 9.69 33.98
CA GLU A 415 31.26 10.81 34.47
C GLU A 415 30.63 11.62 33.34
N LEU A 416 31.33 11.80 32.22
CA LEU A 416 30.74 12.41 31.02
C LEU A 416 29.56 11.58 30.47
N GLY A 417 29.70 10.24 30.48
CA GLY A 417 28.61 9.32 30.10
C GLY A 417 27.39 9.46 31.01
N ASP A 418 27.65 9.55 32.33
CA ASP A 418 26.58 9.70 33.33
C ASP A 418 25.87 11.05 33.19
N ILE A 419 26.58 12.15 32.91
CA ILE A 419 25.98 13.46 32.57
C ILE A 419 25.05 13.33 31.37
N LEU A 420 25.52 12.73 30.25
CA LEU A 420 24.71 12.58 29.04
C LEU A 420 23.45 11.76 29.30
N PHE A 421 23.58 10.69 30.09
CA PHE A 421 22.46 9.86 30.48
C PHE A 421 21.41 10.61 31.29
N VAL A 422 21.83 11.42 32.29
CA VAL A 422 20.92 12.21 33.12
C VAL A 422 20.31 13.38 32.32
N VAL A 423 21.05 13.98 31.37
CA VAL A 423 20.50 15.01 30.47
C VAL A 423 19.36 14.45 29.61
N VAL A 424 19.50 13.20 29.10
CA VAL A 424 18.41 12.54 28.38
C VAL A 424 17.19 12.32 29.29
N ASN A 425 17.41 11.97 30.55
CA ASN A 425 16.33 11.85 31.54
C ASN A 425 15.61 13.19 31.77
N LEU A 426 16.37 14.28 31.92
CA LEU A 426 15.78 15.61 32.04
C LEU A 426 14.90 15.93 30.83
N GLY A 427 15.37 15.64 29.60
CA GLY A 427 14.58 15.80 28.37
C GLY A 427 13.23 15.12 28.50
N ARG A 428 13.19 13.86 28.95
CA ARG A 428 11.97 13.09 29.16
C ARG A 428 11.00 13.76 30.14
N HIS A 429 11.51 14.31 31.23
CA HIS A 429 10.69 15.01 32.24
C HIS A 429 10.13 16.36 31.75
N VAL A 430 10.72 16.97 30.73
CA VAL A 430 10.24 18.23 30.13
C VAL A 430 9.53 18.02 28.78
N GLY A 431 9.22 16.75 28.43
CA GLY A 431 8.46 16.41 27.23
C GLY A 431 9.26 16.39 25.93
N VAL A 432 10.58 16.15 26.02
CA VAL A 432 11.45 15.93 24.85
C VAL A 432 11.66 14.42 24.69
N ASP A 433 10.95 13.84 23.74
CA ASP A 433 10.93 12.37 23.53
C ASP A 433 12.00 11.89 22.53
N ASP A 434 12.65 12.80 21.83
CA ASP A 434 13.71 12.51 20.87
C ASP A 434 14.98 13.37 21.15
N PRO A 435 15.88 12.87 22.00
CA PRO A 435 17.11 13.57 22.34
C PRO A 435 18.13 13.58 21.18
N GLU A 436 18.11 12.59 20.27
CA GLU A 436 18.96 12.60 19.07
C GLU A 436 18.59 13.75 18.14
N THR A 437 17.30 13.93 17.85
CA THR A 437 16.82 15.07 17.05
C THR A 437 17.15 16.40 17.73
N ALA A 438 16.99 16.53 19.04
CA ALA A 438 17.33 17.74 19.76
C ALA A 438 18.81 18.14 19.58
N LEU A 439 19.72 17.16 19.64
CA LEU A 439 21.15 17.39 19.43
C LEU A 439 21.46 17.64 17.94
N ARG A 440 20.84 16.91 17.01
CA ARG A 440 21.01 17.06 15.57
C ARG A 440 20.60 18.48 15.11
N LEU A 441 19.45 19.00 15.57
CA LEU A 441 19.02 20.37 15.30
C LEU A 441 19.99 21.42 15.84
N THR A 442 20.59 21.15 17.00
CA THR A 442 21.63 22.04 17.56
C THR A 442 22.91 22.00 16.71
N ASN A 443 23.33 20.83 16.24
CA ASN A 443 24.46 20.67 15.35
C ASN A 443 24.22 21.38 14.01
N HIS A 444 23.01 21.25 13.44
CA HIS A 444 22.64 21.95 12.21
C HIS A 444 22.69 23.49 12.39
N LYS A 445 22.07 23.97 13.46
CA LYS A 445 22.14 25.41 13.84
C LYS A 445 23.58 25.89 14.00
N PHE A 446 24.43 25.09 14.63
CA PHE A 446 25.86 25.45 14.77
C PHE A 446 26.54 25.56 13.40
N ARG A 447 26.35 24.58 12.51
CA ARG A 447 26.90 24.58 11.14
C ARG A 447 26.46 25.82 10.35
N THR A 448 25.17 26.13 10.37
CA THR A 448 24.60 27.27 9.65
C THR A 448 25.20 28.58 10.12
N ARG A 449 25.30 28.79 11.44
CA ARG A 449 25.90 29.99 12.00
C ARG A 449 27.39 30.06 11.74
N PHE A 450 28.10 28.96 11.83
CA PHE A 450 29.54 28.91 11.59
C PHE A 450 29.87 29.18 10.12
N LEU A 451 29.06 28.71 9.16
CA LEU A 451 29.16 29.07 7.75
C LEU A 451 29.06 30.60 7.55
N ALA A 452 28.17 31.27 8.26
CA ALA A 452 28.10 32.75 8.21
C ALA A 452 29.36 33.42 8.79
N VAL A 453 29.97 32.85 9.83
CA VAL A 453 31.27 33.30 10.35
C VAL A 453 32.35 33.08 9.30
N GLU A 454 32.43 31.91 8.64
CA GLU A 454 33.38 31.65 7.55
C GLU A 454 33.27 32.66 6.42
N GLN A 455 32.02 32.95 6.00
CA GLN A 455 31.77 33.95 4.96
C GLN A 455 32.22 35.36 5.38
N ALA A 456 31.96 35.76 6.63
CA ALA A 456 32.40 37.05 7.17
C ALA A 456 33.93 37.17 7.26
N VAL A 457 34.60 36.11 7.70
CA VAL A 457 36.07 36.02 7.71
C VAL A 457 36.61 36.13 6.29
N ALA A 458 36.10 35.37 5.34
CA ALA A 458 36.52 35.42 3.95
C ALA A 458 36.32 36.83 3.34
N ALA A 459 35.17 37.46 3.60
CA ALA A 459 34.85 38.78 3.13
C ALA A 459 35.80 39.86 3.71
N SER A 460 36.37 39.65 4.90
CA SER A 460 37.32 40.57 5.54
C SER A 460 38.71 40.58 4.89
N GLY A 461 39.07 39.57 4.13
CA GLY A 461 40.40 39.35 3.56
C GLY A 461 41.51 39.06 4.60
N ARG A 462 41.16 38.87 5.85
CA ARG A 462 42.10 38.53 6.95
C ARG A 462 42.23 37.03 7.10
N ALA A 463 43.41 36.56 7.54
CA ALA A 463 43.59 35.14 7.91
C ALA A 463 42.88 34.81 9.23
N TRP A 464 42.41 33.56 9.38
CA TRP A 464 41.69 33.09 10.57
C TRP A 464 42.41 33.35 11.88
N GLU A 465 43.71 33.12 11.88
CA GLU A 465 44.58 33.25 13.06
C GLU A 465 44.73 34.71 13.53
N SER A 466 44.31 35.67 12.70
CA SER A 466 44.37 37.08 13.03
C SER A 466 43.13 37.61 13.79
N PHE A 467 42.09 36.76 13.95
CA PHE A 467 40.89 37.14 14.68
C PHE A 467 40.98 36.72 16.14
N THR A 468 40.52 37.55 17.01
CA THR A 468 40.25 37.21 18.39
C THR A 468 38.91 36.46 18.50
N LEU A 469 38.71 35.75 19.62
CA LEU A 469 37.43 35.05 19.88
C LEU A 469 36.27 36.07 19.91
N ASP A 470 36.46 37.25 20.48
CA ASP A 470 35.43 38.30 20.58
C ASP A 470 35.03 38.83 19.20
N GLU A 471 35.97 38.95 18.24
CA GLU A 471 35.67 39.32 16.87
C GLU A 471 34.84 38.23 16.16
N LEU A 472 35.22 36.98 16.30
CA LEU A 472 34.48 35.85 15.75
C LEU A 472 33.09 35.70 16.39
N ASP A 473 32.98 35.95 17.70
CA ASP A 473 31.69 35.92 18.41
C ASP A 473 30.76 37.06 17.93
N THR A 474 31.33 38.18 17.47
CA THR A 474 30.54 39.22 16.84
C THR A 474 29.86 38.74 15.56
N PHE A 475 30.58 38.00 14.71
CA PHE A 475 30.00 37.39 13.49
C PHE A 475 28.96 36.33 13.84
N TRP A 476 29.25 35.50 14.84
CA TRP A 476 28.32 34.50 15.35
C TRP A 476 27.01 35.14 15.85
N ASN A 477 27.12 36.19 16.64
CA ASN A 477 25.98 36.93 17.18
C ASN A 477 25.20 37.68 16.08
N ALA A 478 25.85 38.09 15.00
CA ALA A 478 25.18 38.64 13.82
C ALA A 478 24.38 37.57 13.09
N ALA A 479 24.96 36.39 12.88
CA ALA A 479 24.25 35.25 12.30
C ALA A 479 23.02 34.82 13.15
N LYS A 480 23.18 34.76 14.47
CA LYS A 480 22.09 34.46 15.41
C LYS A 480 20.91 35.43 15.35
N ARG A 481 21.19 36.72 15.02
CA ARG A 481 20.14 37.76 14.89
C ARG A 481 19.45 37.75 13.54
N ALA A 482 20.04 37.09 12.54
CA ALA A 482 19.50 36.98 11.19
C ALA A 482 18.58 35.75 11.00
N GLU A 483 18.56 34.83 11.94
CA GLU A 483 17.61 33.73 12.03
C GLU A 483 16.25 34.21 12.54
#